data_ca4321cd3e22c465145c636bb1810405
#
_entry.id   ca4321cd3e22c465145c636bb1810405
#
_cell.length_a   1.000
_cell.length_b   1.000
_cell.length_c   1.000
_cell.angle_alpha   90.00
_cell.angle_beta   90.00
_cell.angle_gamma   90.00
#
_symmetry.space_group_name_H-M   'P 1'
#
loop_
_entity.id
_entity.type
_entity.pdbx_description
1 polymer ?
#
loop_
_entity_poly.entity_id
_entity_poly.type
_entity_poly.pdbx_seq_one_letter_code
_entity_poly.pdbx_strand_id
1 'polypeptide(L)'
;MFRKWLVFAILVGGFFVLNASTFASLGVVLFVMADDLGWSYTSAGLGFTVLGLAVGLTGFLPAFLLPRIGARQTFALGFVLVGAGFGLASASEALMTFFAAMCFVGAGFSLAGNVTAVWLIGEWFPIRTARMIGLYLMLGGIGDIVGPGLSYYVVEWTSWRANWTILAGVCGMLVILGALAIPKDKTSYREREANEDALEGSAARSSENWKTAVFRPLFLVIAAAVTFNLACVTTVHSMAVSHLKLIGLSPSVGALGLSFMAFVSLAFKGLAGPLCERFSSKHLLAVSMALQA
;
A
#
# COMPACT_ATOMS: atom_id res chain seq x y z
N MET A 1 11.84 11.16 -22.62
CA MET A 1 11.72 9.70 -22.31
C MET A 1 12.24 9.35 -20.92
N PHE A 2 13.42 9.77 -20.54
CA PHE A 2 14.07 9.47 -19.24
C PHE A 2 13.21 9.84 -18.02
N ARG A 3 12.59 11.03 -17.98
CA ARG A 3 11.79 11.51 -16.84
C ARG A 3 10.58 10.61 -16.52
N LYS A 4 9.92 10.02 -17.53
CA LYS A 4 8.79 9.09 -17.30
C LYS A 4 9.22 7.86 -16.51
N TRP A 5 10.35 7.27 -16.87
CA TRP A 5 10.90 6.10 -16.18
C TRP A 5 11.43 6.44 -14.80
N LEU A 6 12.00 7.66 -14.63
CA LEU A 6 12.43 8.12 -13.30
C LEU A 6 11.24 8.26 -12.35
N VAL A 7 10.15 8.91 -12.80
CA VAL A 7 8.92 9.00 -11.99
C VAL A 7 8.39 7.61 -11.66
N PHE A 8 8.33 6.71 -12.66
CA PHE A 8 7.88 5.34 -12.44
C PHE A 8 8.77 4.60 -11.42
N ALA A 9 10.09 4.71 -11.52
CA ALA A 9 11.02 4.09 -10.58
C ALA A 9 10.84 4.61 -9.14
N ILE A 10 10.57 5.92 -8.97
CA ILE A 10 10.30 6.52 -7.66
C ILE A 10 8.97 5.99 -7.08
N LEU A 11 7.94 5.86 -7.91
CA LEU A 11 6.66 5.28 -7.47
C LEU A 11 6.83 3.84 -7.04
N VAL A 12 7.54 3.02 -7.84
CA VAL A 12 7.87 1.63 -7.52
C VAL A 12 8.69 1.54 -6.23
N GLY A 13 9.75 2.35 -6.11
CA GLY A 13 10.59 2.42 -4.91
C GLY A 13 9.80 2.85 -3.67
N GLY A 14 8.90 3.82 -3.83
CA GLY A 14 7.99 4.24 -2.77
C GLY A 14 7.07 3.11 -2.31
N PHE A 15 6.45 2.40 -3.24
CA PHE A 15 5.56 1.29 -2.91
C PHE A 15 6.32 0.09 -2.32
N PHE A 16 7.54 -0.18 -2.83
CA PHE A 16 8.44 -1.15 -2.23
C PHE A 16 8.74 -0.82 -0.76
N VAL A 17 9.10 0.43 -0.46
CA VAL A 17 9.38 0.86 0.91
C VAL A 17 8.13 0.76 1.78
N LEU A 18 6.96 1.19 1.31
CA LEU A 18 5.71 1.07 2.04
C LEU A 18 5.40 -0.39 2.39
N ASN A 19 5.48 -1.32 1.43
CA ASN A 19 5.24 -2.74 1.67
C ASN A 19 6.30 -3.34 2.60
N ALA A 20 7.57 -3.08 2.32
CA ALA A 20 8.68 -3.61 3.09
C ALA A 20 8.67 -3.17 4.56
N SER A 21 8.20 -1.95 4.86
CA SER A 21 8.32 -1.35 6.18
C SER A 21 7.04 -1.40 7.03
N THR A 22 5.87 -1.62 6.41
CA THR A 22 4.59 -1.60 7.14
C THR A 22 4.14 -3.01 7.51
N PHE A 23 3.09 -3.51 6.87
CA PHE A 23 2.45 -4.77 7.27
C PHE A 23 3.40 -5.98 7.30
N ALA A 24 4.34 -6.08 6.37
CA ALA A 24 5.22 -7.23 6.29
C ALA A 24 6.26 -7.27 7.43
N SER A 25 6.89 -6.13 7.73
CA SER A 25 7.99 -6.06 8.71
C SER A 25 7.54 -5.73 10.12
N LEU A 26 6.34 -5.14 10.28
CA LEU A 26 5.82 -4.73 11.59
C LEU A 26 5.84 -5.90 12.57
N GLY A 27 5.45 -7.11 12.14
CA GLY A 27 5.44 -8.29 12.99
C GLY A 27 6.82 -8.64 13.56
N VAL A 28 7.87 -8.52 12.77
CA VAL A 28 9.25 -8.81 13.18
C VAL A 28 9.73 -7.82 14.24
N VAL A 29 9.54 -6.52 13.98
CA VAL A 29 10.02 -5.45 14.87
C VAL A 29 9.20 -5.38 16.15
N LEU A 30 7.90 -5.61 16.05
CA LEU A 30 6.94 -5.48 17.15
C LEU A 30 7.22 -6.45 18.30
N PHE A 31 7.63 -7.70 18.00
CA PHE A 31 7.96 -8.67 19.05
C PHE A 31 9.16 -8.21 19.85
N VAL A 32 10.21 -7.70 19.20
CA VAL A 32 11.40 -7.20 19.88
C VAL A 32 11.09 -5.96 20.70
N MET A 33 10.24 -5.07 20.19
CA MET A 33 9.77 -3.89 20.94
C MET A 33 8.96 -4.29 22.16
N ALA A 34 8.07 -5.28 22.04
CA ALA A 34 7.23 -5.74 23.12
C ALA A 34 8.07 -6.32 24.26
N ASP A 35 9.10 -7.11 23.93
CA ASP A 35 10.02 -7.67 24.93
C ASP A 35 10.84 -6.59 25.61
N ASP A 36 11.39 -5.63 24.86
CA ASP A 36 12.22 -4.54 25.40
C ASP A 36 11.43 -3.56 26.29
N LEU A 37 10.18 -3.27 25.92
CA LEU A 37 9.32 -2.30 26.62
C LEU A 37 8.36 -2.94 27.64
N GLY A 38 8.40 -4.26 27.79
CA GLY A 38 7.53 -5.00 28.72
C GLY A 38 6.05 -4.98 28.31
N TRP A 39 5.74 -4.85 27.02
CA TRP A 39 4.36 -4.87 26.53
C TRP A 39 3.86 -6.31 26.33
N SER A 40 2.58 -6.54 26.55
CA SER A 40 2.00 -7.81 26.13
C SER A 40 1.95 -7.90 24.59
N TYR A 41 2.22 -9.07 24.04
CA TYR A 41 2.14 -9.30 22.59
C TYR A 41 0.74 -8.99 22.02
N THR A 42 -0.30 -9.25 22.81
CA THR A 42 -1.68 -8.91 22.42
C THR A 42 -1.87 -7.40 22.28
N SER A 43 -1.41 -6.63 23.27
CA SER A 43 -1.50 -5.15 23.23
C SER A 43 -0.65 -4.57 22.11
N ALA A 44 0.56 -5.08 21.93
CA ALA A 44 1.44 -4.67 20.85
C ALA A 44 0.82 -5.00 19.48
N GLY A 45 0.22 -6.18 19.33
CA GLY A 45 -0.47 -6.61 18.12
C GLY A 45 -1.62 -5.70 17.69
N LEU A 46 -2.25 -4.95 18.61
CA LEU A 46 -3.23 -3.93 18.26
C LEU A 46 -2.64 -2.82 17.37
N GLY A 47 -1.32 -2.66 17.31
CA GLY A 47 -0.66 -1.78 16.36
C GLY A 47 -1.01 -2.07 14.90
N PHE A 48 -1.17 -3.35 14.52
CA PHE A 48 -1.65 -3.72 13.19
C PHE A 48 -3.10 -3.26 12.96
N THR A 49 -3.94 -3.39 13.97
CA THR A 49 -5.34 -2.95 13.88
C THR A 49 -5.42 -1.44 13.72
N VAL A 50 -4.65 -0.70 14.51
CA VAL A 50 -4.58 0.77 14.41
C VAL A 50 -4.05 1.21 13.05
N LEU A 51 -2.98 0.58 12.56
CA LEU A 51 -2.44 0.82 11.22
C LEU A 51 -3.50 0.57 10.14
N GLY A 52 -4.16 -0.59 10.17
CA GLY A 52 -5.18 -0.96 9.20
C GLY A 52 -6.39 -0.03 9.23
N LEU A 53 -6.87 0.34 10.42
CA LEU A 53 -7.95 1.32 10.60
C LEU A 53 -7.55 2.69 10.07
N ALA A 54 -6.33 3.15 10.34
CA ALA A 54 -5.84 4.42 9.84
C ALA A 54 -5.77 4.42 8.31
N VAL A 55 -5.27 3.35 7.67
CA VAL A 55 -5.29 3.17 6.21
C VAL A 55 -6.71 3.23 5.67
N GLY A 56 -7.63 2.49 6.27
CA GLY A 56 -9.03 2.43 5.82
C GLY A 56 -9.74 3.77 5.96
N LEU A 57 -9.64 4.39 7.14
CA LEU A 57 -10.31 5.67 7.44
C LEU A 57 -9.75 6.84 6.63
N THR A 58 -8.49 6.78 6.21
CA THR A 58 -7.86 7.84 5.40
C THR A 58 -7.80 7.51 3.90
N GLY A 59 -8.30 6.34 3.51
CA GLY A 59 -8.26 5.86 2.12
C GLY A 59 -8.95 6.77 1.09
N PHE A 60 -9.89 7.62 1.51
CA PHE A 60 -10.55 8.60 0.65
C PHE A 60 -9.71 9.89 0.45
N LEU A 61 -8.73 10.17 1.34
CA LEU A 61 -7.97 11.42 1.30
C LEU A 61 -7.23 11.65 -0.03
N PRO A 62 -6.62 10.65 -0.68
CA PRO A 62 -5.99 10.87 -1.98
C PRO A 62 -6.96 11.42 -3.03
N ALA A 63 -8.17 10.87 -3.10
CA ALA A 63 -9.19 11.34 -4.05
C ALA A 63 -9.58 12.81 -3.81
N PHE A 64 -9.52 13.27 -2.57
CA PHE A 64 -9.81 14.65 -2.18
C PHE A 64 -8.62 15.61 -2.38
N LEU A 65 -7.39 15.12 -2.14
CA LEU A 65 -6.18 15.94 -2.17
C LEU A 65 -5.60 16.06 -3.57
N LEU A 66 -5.62 15.00 -4.39
CA LEU A 66 -5.09 15.00 -5.75
C LEU A 66 -5.60 16.18 -6.61
N PRO A 67 -6.92 16.46 -6.66
CA PRO A 67 -7.43 17.60 -7.41
C PRO A 67 -7.02 18.96 -6.84
N ARG A 68 -6.81 19.05 -5.52
CA ARG A 68 -6.57 20.32 -4.81
C ARG A 68 -5.12 20.72 -4.75
N ILE A 69 -4.24 19.81 -4.37
CA ILE A 69 -2.83 20.08 -4.17
C ILE A 69 -1.92 19.42 -5.22
N GLY A 70 -2.48 18.49 -6.02
CA GLY A 70 -1.75 17.76 -7.06
C GLY A 70 -0.98 16.55 -6.54
N ALA A 71 -0.61 15.67 -7.46
CA ALA A 71 -0.02 14.37 -7.14
C ALA A 71 1.34 14.46 -6.45
N ARG A 72 2.18 15.41 -6.84
CA ARG A 72 3.50 15.64 -6.21
C ARG A 72 3.37 15.93 -4.72
N GLN A 73 2.48 16.85 -4.34
CA GLN A 73 2.31 17.26 -2.94
C GLN A 73 1.62 16.16 -2.13
N THR A 74 0.66 15.44 -2.73
CA THR A 74 -0.02 14.30 -2.10
C THR A 74 0.97 13.18 -1.80
N PHE A 75 1.83 12.82 -2.77
CA PHE A 75 2.88 11.83 -2.60
C PHE A 75 3.88 12.25 -1.51
N ALA A 76 4.38 13.49 -1.56
CA ALA A 76 5.32 14.03 -0.58
C ALA A 76 4.71 14.05 0.83
N LEU A 77 3.46 14.54 0.98
CA LEU A 77 2.76 14.56 2.25
C LEU A 77 2.60 13.15 2.82
N GLY A 78 2.27 12.17 1.97
CA GLY A 78 2.18 10.78 2.38
C GLY A 78 3.49 10.27 2.98
N PHE A 79 4.63 10.45 2.31
CA PHE A 79 5.93 10.04 2.84
C PHE A 79 6.42 10.86 4.02
N VAL A 80 6.04 12.13 4.14
CA VAL A 80 6.30 12.93 5.36
C VAL A 80 5.54 12.32 6.55
N LEU A 81 4.28 11.95 6.37
CA LEU A 81 3.49 11.32 7.44
C LEU A 81 4.06 9.93 7.82
N VAL A 82 4.41 9.09 6.84
CA VAL A 82 5.05 7.79 7.11
C VAL A 82 6.36 7.98 7.87
N GLY A 83 7.22 8.88 7.40
CA GLY A 83 8.51 9.18 8.05
C GLY A 83 8.34 9.75 9.46
N ALA A 84 7.39 10.66 9.66
CA ALA A 84 7.05 11.16 10.99
C ALA A 84 6.52 10.05 11.92
N GLY A 85 5.69 9.16 11.39
CA GLY A 85 5.20 7.99 12.11
C GLY A 85 6.35 7.05 12.52
N PHE A 86 7.28 6.74 11.62
CA PHE A 86 8.46 5.93 11.96
C PHE A 86 9.39 6.65 12.95
N GLY A 87 9.58 7.97 12.81
CA GLY A 87 10.32 8.76 13.78
C GLY A 87 9.68 8.72 15.18
N LEU A 88 8.36 8.83 15.25
CA LEU A 88 7.61 8.72 16.48
C LEU A 88 7.67 7.29 17.07
N ALA A 89 7.61 6.25 16.21
CA ALA A 89 7.76 4.86 16.62
C ALA A 89 9.15 4.59 17.21
N SER A 90 10.22 5.15 16.64
CA SER A 90 11.58 5.00 17.17
C SER A 90 11.76 5.60 18.55
N ALA A 91 11.02 6.67 18.88
CA ALA A 91 11.05 7.36 20.17
C ALA A 91 9.98 6.85 21.15
N SER A 92 9.18 5.84 20.78
CA SER A 92 8.08 5.39 21.62
C SER A 92 8.58 4.59 22.84
N GLU A 93 8.07 4.94 24.00
CA GLU A 93 8.21 4.21 25.26
C GLU A 93 6.85 3.71 25.76
N ALA A 94 5.78 4.44 25.42
CA ALA A 94 4.43 4.09 25.77
C ALA A 94 3.66 3.53 24.58
N LEU A 95 2.78 2.57 24.83
CA LEU A 95 1.93 1.93 23.84
C LEU A 95 1.05 2.95 23.08
N MET A 96 0.57 3.99 23.76
CA MET A 96 -0.23 5.06 23.13
C MET A 96 0.57 5.88 22.12
N THR A 97 1.84 6.15 22.38
CA THR A 97 2.74 6.84 21.45
C THR A 97 2.96 5.98 20.20
N PHE A 98 3.13 4.67 20.39
CA PHE A 98 3.24 3.73 19.29
C PHE A 98 1.95 3.67 18.45
N PHE A 99 0.77 3.66 19.07
CA PHE A 99 -0.50 3.71 18.33
C PHE A 99 -0.66 5.02 17.55
N ALA A 100 -0.28 6.15 18.13
CA ALA A 100 -0.26 7.41 17.40
C ALA A 100 0.70 7.35 16.19
N ALA A 101 1.89 6.76 16.37
CA ALA A 101 2.82 6.51 15.27
C ALA A 101 2.18 5.69 14.16
N MET A 102 1.47 4.61 14.47
CA MET A 102 0.77 3.76 13.49
C MET A 102 -0.36 4.49 12.78
N CYS A 103 -1.03 5.45 13.43
CA CYS A 103 -2.00 6.32 12.77
C CYS A 103 -1.34 7.20 11.69
N PHE A 104 -0.18 7.79 11.98
CA PHE A 104 0.58 8.58 11.01
C PHE A 104 1.06 7.72 9.83
N VAL A 105 1.60 6.53 10.12
CA VAL A 105 2.05 5.57 9.10
C VAL A 105 0.87 5.17 8.20
N GLY A 106 -0.29 4.83 8.77
CA GLY A 106 -1.47 4.42 8.01
C GLY A 106 -2.03 5.52 7.13
N ALA A 107 -2.13 6.74 7.66
CA ALA A 107 -2.58 7.90 6.89
C ALA A 107 -1.60 8.22 5.73
N GLY A 108 -0.31 8.16 6.01
CA GLY A 108 0.72 8.36 4.99
C GLY A 108 0.73 7.26 3.93
N PHE A 109 0.53 5.99 4.34
CA PHE A 109 0.37 4.86 3.42
C PHE A 109 -0.78 5.08 2.43
N SER A 110 -1.93 5.55 2.90
CA SER A 110 -3.07 5.87 2.03
C SER A 110 -2.74 6.96 1.01
N LEU A 111 -2.03 8.02 1.43
CA LEU A 111 -1.71 9.15 0.56
C LEU A 111 -0.60 8.84 -0.45
N ALA A 112 0.47 8.16 -0.05
CA ALA A 112 1.60 7.84 -0.92
C ALA A 112 1.42 6.55 -1.71
N GLY A 113 0.45 5.71 -1.33
CA GLY A 113 0.25 4.37 -1.86
C GLY A 113 -0.44 4.32 -3.22
N ASN A 114 -1.28 3.30 -3.37
CA ASN A 114 -1.82 2.88 -4.67
C ASN A 114 -2.59 3.97 -5.42
N VAL A 115 -3.45 4.76 -4.74
CA VAL A 115 -4.33 5.72 -5.42
C VAL A 115 -3.51 6.79 -6.14
N THR A 116 -2.56 7.41 -5.42
CA THR A 116 -1.68 8.45 -5.98
C THR A 116 -0.77 7.91 -7.08
N ALA A 117 -0.24 6.69 -6.89
CA ALA A 117 0.64 6.07 -7.88
C ALA A 117 -0.12 5.67 -9.15
N VAL A 118 -1.29 5.05 -9.03
CA VAL A 118 -2.14 4.66 -10.17
C VAL A 118 -2.57 5.89 -10.96
N TRP A 119 -2.92 6.97 -10.27
CA TRP A 119 -3.24 8.24 -10.92
C TRP A 119 -2.06 8.77 -11.74
N LEU A 120 -0.86 8.85 -11.16
CA LEU A 120 0.36 9.27 -11.86
C LEU A 120 0.72 8.34 -13.02
N ILE A 121 0.60 7.02 -12.86
CA ILE A 121 0.85 6.05 -13.93
C ILE A 121 -0.12 6.28 -15.09
N GLY A 122 -1.39 6.50 -14.82
CA GLY A 122 -2.40 6.82 -15.85
C GLY A 122 -2.05 8.09 -16.63
N GLU A 123 -1.51 9.09 -15.95
CA GLU A 123 -1.10 10.35 -16.56
C GLU A 123 0.15 10.22 -17.46
N TRP A 124 1.15 9.47 -16.98
CA TRP A 124 2.42 9.33 -17.69
C TRP A 124 2.45 8.22 -18.75
N PHE A 125 1.57 7.21 -18.63
CA PHE A 125 1.51 6.04 -19.51
C PHE A 125 0.08 5.75 -20.01
N PRO A 126 -0.61 6.69 -20.69
CA PRO A 126 -2.03 6.57 -21.04
C PRO A 126 -2.34 5.36 -21.94
N ILE A 127 -1.41 4.98 -22.85
CA ILE A 127 -1.61 3.87 -23.80
C ILE A 127 -1.40 2.49 -23.15
N ARG A 128 -0.62 2.42 -22.05
CA ARG A 128 -0.21 1.15 -21.41
C ARG A 128 -0.44 1.17 -19.90
N THR A 129 -1.46 1.89 -19.47
CA THR A 129 -1.75 2.13 -18.05
C THR A 129 -1.88 0.82 -17.26
N ALA A 130 -2.70 -0.13 -17.75
CA ALA A 130 -2.95 -1.40 -17.06
C ALA A 130 -1.65 -2.22 -16.87
N ARG A 131 -0.82 -2.29 -17.92
CA ARG A 131 0.47 -2.99 -17.85
C ARG A 131 1.44 -2.33 -16.86
N MET A 132 1.49 -1.01 -16.87
CA MET A 132 2.37 -0.26 -15.95
C MET A 132 1.90 -0.35 -14.50
N ILE A 133 0.59 -0.39 -14.25
CA ILE A 133 0.03 -0.67 -12.92
C ILE A 133 0.41 -2.08 -12.47
N GLY A 134 0.25 -3.10 -13.33
CA GLY A 134 0.65 -4.48 -13.01
C GLY A 134 2.14 -4.57 -12.65
N LEU A 135 3.01 -3.91 -13.43
CA LEU A 135 4.45 -3.86 -13.18
C LEU A 135 4.78 -3.10 -11.87
N TYR A 136 4.08 -2.00 -11.59
CA TYR A 136 4.20 -1.25 -10.33
C TYR A 136 3.85 -2.11 -9.12
N LEU A 137 2.72 -2.81 -9.17
CA LEU A 137 2.28 -3.70 -8.09
C LEU A 137 3.23 -4.90 -7.90
N MET A 138 3.73 -5.46 -9.00
CA MET A 138 4.70 -6.55 -8.97
C MET A 138 6.02 -6.11 -8.35
N LEU A 139 6.65 -5.07 -8.87
CA LEU A 139 7.95 -4.62 -8.40
C LEU A 139 7.90 -4.06 -6.97
N GLY A 140 6.85 -3.31 -6.64
CA GLY A 140 6.65 -2.82 -5.27
C GLY A 140 6.34 -3.93 -4.28
N GLY A 141 5.62 -4.98 -4.71
CA GLY A 141 5.31 -6.16 -3.91
C GLY A 141 6.53 -7.02 -3.54
N ILE A 142 7.68 -6.86 -4.19
CA ILE A 142 8.95 -7.46 -3.75
C ILE A 142 9.28 -7.02 -2.31
N GLY A 143 8.84 -5.82 -1.92
CA GLY A 143 8.98 -5.31 -0.56
C GLY A 143 8.37 -6.22 0.51
N ASP A 144 7.25 -6.87 0.22
CA ASP A 144 6.60 -7.81 1.15
C ASP A 144 7.47 -9.05 1.42
N ILE A 145 8.29 -9.45 0.45
CA ILE A 145 9.18 -10.62 0.55
C ILE A 145 10.48 -10.25 1.27
N VAL A 146 11.08 -9.14 0.87
CA VAL A 146 12.44 -8.75 1.31
C VAL A 146 12.41 -7.97 2.62
N GLY A 147 11.35 -7.20 2.87
CA GLY A 147 11.23 -6.32 4.02
C GLY A 147 11.42 -6.97 5.38
N PRO A 148 10.72 -8.09 5.69
CA PRO A 148 10.87 -8.77 6.97
C PRO A 148 12.32 -9.21 7.24
N GLY A 149 12.99 -9.75 6.23
CA GLY A 149 14.39 -10.16 6.34
C GLY A 149 15.33 -8.98 6.59
N LEU A 150 15.16 -7.89 5.87
CA LEU A 150 15.94 -6.66 6.08
C LEU A 150 15.74 -6.09 7.48
N SER A 151 14.49 -5.99 7.93
CA SER A 151 14.17 -5.50 9.27
C SER A 151 14.73 -6.41 10.36
N TYR A 152 14.66 -7.74 10.18
CA TYR A 152 15.27 -8.70 11.09
C TYR A 152 16.77 -8.45 11.24
N TYR A 153 17.52 -8.38 10.14
CA TYR A 153 18.96 -8.13 10.17
C TYR A 153 19.28 -6.77 10.82
N VAL A 154 18.57 -5.71 10.50
CA VAL A 154 18.81 -4.40 11.11
C VAL A 154 18.56 -4.45 12.61
N VAL A 155 17.48 -5.07 13.06
CA VAL A 155 17.14 -5.20 14.48
C VAL A 155 18.17 -6.04 15.23
N GLU A 156 18.63 -7.15 14.64
CA GLU A 156 19.62 -8.03 15.25
C GLU A 156 21.00 -7.36 15.42
N TRP A 157 21.44 -6.59 14.42
CA TRP A 157 22.77 -5.96 14.42
C TRP A 157 22.80 -4.61 15.11
N THR A 158 21.67 -3.97 15.32
CA THR A 158 21.61 -2.63 15.92
C THR A 158 20.55 -2.54 17.00
N SER A 159 19.32 -2.16 16.66
CA SER A 159 18.17 -2.10 17.53
C SER A 159 16.87 -1.86 16.74
N TRP A 160 15.74 -2.11 17.37
CA TRP A 160 14.43 -1.78 16.77
C TRP A 160 14.25 -0.25 16.59
N ARG A 161 14.85 0.58 17.47
CA ARG A 161 14.84 2.04 17.31
C ARG A 161 15.61 2.48 16.07
N ALA A 162 16.76 1.87 15.81
CA ALA A 162 17.56 2.15 14.62
C ALA A 162 16.80 1.75 13.35
N ASN A 163 16.10 0.61 13.35
CA ASN A 163 15.27 0.19 12.21
C ASN A 163 14.23 1.26 11.84
N TRP A 164 13.48 1.77 12.83
CA TRP A 164 12.49 2.83 12.57
C TRP A 164 13.13 4.15 12.12
N THR A 165 14.27 4.51 12.69
CA THR A 165 14.99 5.73 12.30
C THR A 165 15.52 5.65 10.86
N ILE A 166 16.07 4.49 10.45
CA ILE A 166 16.52 4.26 9.07
C ILE A 166 15.33 4.38 8.11
N LEU A 167 14.19 3.76 8.43
CA LEU A 167 12.99 3.83 7.61
C LEU A 167 12.45 5.27 7.51
N ALA A 168 12.49 6.05 8.59
CA ALA A 168 12.15 7.47 8.56
C ALA A 168 13.08 8.25 7.61
N GLY A 169 14.38 7.98 7.65
CA GLY A 169 15.37 8.57 6.74
C GLY A 169 15.11 8.21 5.27
N VAL A 170 14.79 6.94 4.98
CA VAL A 170 14.42 6.48 3.64
C VAL A 170 13.16 7.20 3.14
N CYS A 171 12.15 7.39 4.00
CA CYS A 171 10.96 8.17 3.65
C CYS A 171 11.32 9.63 3.33
N GLY A 172 12.20 10.27 4.11
CA GLY A 172 12.71 11.61 3.84
C GLY A 172 13.40 11.71 2.48
N MET A 173 14.22 10.72 2.12
CA MET A 173 14.84 10.63 0.80
C MET A 173 13.77 10.52 -0.31
N LEU A 174 12.73 9.72 -0.13
CA LEU A 174 11.63 9.60 -1.10
C LEU A 174 10.84 10.89 -1.26
N VAL A 175 10.68 11.69 -0.20
CA VAL A 175 10.09 13.04 -0.29
C VAL A 175 10.92 13.92 -1.21
N ILE A 176 12.25 13.95 -1.02
CA ILE A 176 13.16 14.75 -1.84
C ILE A 176 13.14 14.28 -3.30
N LEU A 177 13.28 12.98 -3.54
CA LEU A 177 13.27 12.42 -4.89
C LEU A 177 11.94 12.66 -5.59
N GLY A 178 10.81 12.46 -4.90
CA GLY A 178 9.48 12.76 -5.42
C GLY A 178 9.31 14.25 -5.74
N ALA A 179 9.81 15.12 -4.86
CA ALA A 179 9.78 16.56 -5.07
C ALA A 179 10.60 17.03 -6.27
N LEU A 180 11.69 16.37 -6.60
CA LEU A 180 12.56 16.71 -7.73
C LEU A 180 12.03 16.13 -9.05
N ALA A 181 11.51 14.92 -9.05
CA ALA A 181 11.15 14.20 -10.27
C ALA A 181 9.71 14.45 -10.72
N ILE A 182 8.74 14.51 -9.78
CA ILE A 182 7.34 14.73 -10.11
C ILE A 182 7.09 16.22 -10.37
N PRO A 183 6.53 16.60 -11.53
CA PRO A 183 6.24 18.01 -11.85
C PRO A 183 5.20 18.63 -10.92
N LYS A 184 5.24 19.96 -10.80
CA LYS A 184 4.26 20.73 -10.03
C LYS A 184 2.92 20.95 -10.75
N ASP A 185 2.78 20.48 -11.99
CA ASP A 185 1.67 20.88 -12.86
C ASP A 185 0.31 20.45 -12.31
N LYS A 186 -0.48 21.45 -11.94
CA LYS A 186 -1.90 21.35 -11.67
C LYS A 186 -2.74 21.36 -12.96
N THR A 187 -2.11 21.65 -14.09
CA THR A 187 -2.77 21.97 -15.36
C THR A 187 -3.38 20.73 -15.99
N SER A 188 -2.74 19.57 -15.86
CA SER A 188 -3.21 18.35 -16.53
C SER A 188 -4.53 17.80 -15.97
N TYR A 189 -4.81 17.99 -14.68
CA TYR A 189 -6.10 17.56 -14.12
C TYR A 189 -7.25 18.44 -14.63
N ARG A 190 -7.08 19.77 -14.59
CA ARG A 190 -8.10 20.71 -15.10
C ARG A 190 -8.31 20.61 -16.63
N GLU A 191 -7.23 20.39 -17.38
CA GLU A 191 -7.32 20.21 -18.83
C GLU A 191 -7.95 18.87 -19.21
N ARG A 192 -7.72 17.79 -18.41
CA ARG A 192 -8.44 16.53 -18.58
C ARG A 192 -9.91 16.65 -18.27
N GLU A 193 -10.24 17.24 -17.12
CA GLU A 193 -11.62 17.46 -16.71
C GLU A 193 -12.35 18.32 -17.76
N ALA A 194 -11.71 19.39 -18.28
CA ALA A 194 -12.25 20.22 -19.34
C ALA A 194 -12.33 19.49 -20.70
N ASN A 195 -11.35 18.64 -21.05
CA ASN A 195 -11.37 17.83 -22.28
C ASN A 195 -12.33 16.64 -22.16
N GLU A 196 -12.45 16.02 -21.01
CA GLU A 196 -13.45 14.98 -20.75
C GLU A 196 -14.86 15.59 -20.75
N ASP A 197 -15.04 16.78 -20.18
CA ASP A 197 -16.31 17.53 -20.26
C ASP A 197 -16.64 17.96 -21.70
N ALA A 198 -15.63 18.31 -22.51
CA ALA A 198 -15.81 18.65 -23.91
C ALA A 198 -16.11 17.43 -24.79
N LEU A 199 -15.53 16.27 -24.50
CA LEU A 199 -15.77 15.00 -25.20
C LEU A 199 -17.07 14.33 -24.76
N GLU A 200 -17.49 14.51 -23.52
CA GLU A 200 -18.73 13.97 -22.97
C GLU A 200 -19.94 14.93 -23.04
N GLY A 201 -19.76 16.12 -23.57
CA GLY A 201 -20.86 17.05 -23.86
C GLY A 201 -21.90 16.51 -24.85
N SER A 202 -21.75 15.26 -25.29
CA SER A 202 -22.72 14.53 -26.12
C SER A 202 -23.39 13.33 -25.40
N ALA A 203 -22.94 12.94 -24.22
CA ALA A 203 -23.59 11.90 -23.41
C ALA A 203 -23.82 12.46 -22.02
N ALA A 204 -25.09 12.72 -21.68
CA ALA A 204 -25.52 13.26 -20.41
C ALA A 204 -24.72 12.68 -19.23
N ARG A 205 -23.69 13.38 -18.78
CA ARG A 205 -23.16 13.19 -17.43
C ARG A 205 -24.26 13.62 -16.48
N SER A 206 -25.09 12.68 -16.05
CA SER A 206 -25.72 12.84 -14.78
C SER A 206 -24.58 13.10 -13.79
N SER A 207 -24.59 14.24 -13.13
CA SER A 207 -23.79 14.48 -11.92
C SER A 207 -24.27 13.45 -10.91
N GLU A 208 -23.78 12.21 -11.07
CA GLU A 208 -24.19 11.11 -10.23
C GLU A 208 -23.67 11.43 -8.84
N ASN A 209 -24.61 11.77 -7.96
CA ASN A 209 -24.30 12.09 -6.60
C ASN A 209 -23.47 10.93 -6.04
N TRP A 210 -22.27 11.18 -5.52
CA TRP A 210 -21.38 10.17 -4.97
C TRP A 210 -22.10 9.20 -4.02
N LYS A 211 -23.16 9.68 -3.32
CA LYS A 211 -24.05 8.86 -2.49
C LYS A 211 -24.77 7.80 -3.30
N THR A 212 -25.28 8.17 -4.47
CA THR A 212 -25.99 7.22 -5.34
C THR A 212 -25.03 6.18 -5.93
N ALA A 213 -23.79 6.57 -6.26
CA ALA A 213 -22.77 5.65 -6.77
C ALA A 213 -22.35 4.62 -5.70
N VAL A 214 -22.13 5.06 -4.45
CA VAL A 214 -21.72 4.17 -3.34
C VAL A 214 -22.84 3.18 -2.96
N PHE A 215 -24.11 3.56 -3.08
CA PHE A 215 -25.22 2.67 -2.77
C PHE A 215 -25.70 1.82 -3.96
N ARG A 216 -25.01 1.86 -5.09
CA ARG A 216 -25.29 0.92 -6.19
C ARG A 216 -25.04 -0.54 -5.75
N PRO A 217 -25.97 -1.47 -6.03
CA PRO A 217 -25.82 -2.87 -5.64
C PRO A 217 -24.50 -3.49 -6.13
N LEU A 218 -24.08 -3.14 -7.35
CA LEU A 218 -22.82 -3.62 -7.94
C LEU A 218 -21.60 -3.15 -7.12
N PHE A 219 -21.58 -1.87 -6.70
CA PHE A 219 -20.51 -1.34 -5.87
C PHE A 219 -20.43 -2.06 -4.52
N LEU A 220 -21.57 -2.25 -3.86
CA LEU A 220 -21.65 -2.92 -2.56
C LEU A 220 -21.22 -4.40 -2.66
N VAL A 221 -21.62 -5.11 -3.71
CA VAL A 221 -21.19 -6.49 -3.93
C VAL A 221 -19.68 -6.58 -4.15
N ILE A 222 -19.09 -5.72 -4.99
CA ILE A 222 -17.65 -5.69 -5.23
C ILE A 222 -16.92 -5.32 -3.93
N ALA A 223 -17.37 -4.30 -3.22
CA ALA A 223 -16.75 -3.88 -1.96
C ALA A 223 -16.80 -4.99 -0.90
N ALA A 224 -17.95 -5.66 -0.75
CA ALA A 224 -18.09 -6.80 0.17
C ALA A 224 -17.17 -7.97 -0.22
N ALA A 225 -17.12 -8.32 -1.50
CA ALA A 225 -16.26 -9.39 -2.01
C ALA A 225 -14.77 -9.11 -1.77
N VAL A 226 -14.31 -7.89 -2.08
CA VAL A 226 -12.92 -7.48 -1.84
C VAL A 226 -12.59 -7.45 -0.35
N THR A 227 -13.50 -6.95 0.49
CA THR A 227 -13.32 -6.92 1.95
C THR A 227 -13.24 -8.33 2.53
N PHE A 228 -14.13 -9.23 2.12
CA PHE A 228 -14.11 -10.62 2.54
C PHE A 228 -12.81 -11.32 2.11
N ASN A 229 -12.40 -11.14 0.86
CA ASN A 229 -11.14 -11.66 0.37
C ASN A 229 -9.94 -11.17 1.19
N LEU A 230 -9.86 -9.85 1.44
CA LEU A 230 -8.79 -9.28 2.23
C LEU A 230 -8.78 -9.82 3.67
N ALA A 231 -9.94 -10.01 4.27
CA ALA A 231 -10.07 -10.62 5.61
C ALA A 231 -9.54 -12.06 5.62
N CYS A 232 -9.90 -12.89 4.63
CA CYS A 232 -9.40 -14.26 4.50
C CYS A 232 -7.87 -14.29 4.34
N VAL A 233 -7.33 -13.49 3.44
CA VAL A 233 -5.87 -13.40 3.20
C VAL A 233 -5.14 -12.95 4.46
N THR A 234 -5.64 -11.92 5.13
CA THR A 234 -5.04 -11.41 6.38
C THR A 234 -5.09 -12.45 7.50
N THR A 235 -6.19 -13.19 7.63
CA THR A 235 -6.33 -14.27 8.62
C THR A 235 -5.32 -15.39 8.35
N VAL A 236 -5.18 -15.82 7.09
CA VAL A 236 -4.19 -16.84 6.72
C VAL A 236 -2.78 -16.35 7.07
N HIS A 237 -2.41 -15.13 6.68
CA HIS A 237 -1.09 -14.58 6.98
C HIS A 237 -0.80 -14.46 8.48
N SER A 238 -1.78 -14.07 9.28
CA SER A 238 -1.59 -13.89 10.72
C SER A 238 -1.57 -15.21 11.51
N MET A 239 -2.31 -16.21 11.04
CA MET A 239 -2.51 -17.46 11.78
C MET A 239 -1.70 -18.66 11.26
N ALA A 240 -1.20 -18.62 10.01
CA ALA A 240 -0.59 -19.76 9.35
C ALA A 240 0.57 -20.36 10.15
N VAL A 241 1.52 -19.56 10.60
CA VAL A 241 2.71 -20.06 11.33
C VAL A 241 2.32 -20.61 12.68
N SER A 242 1.44 -19.93 13.41
CA SER A 242 0.96 -20.36 14.72
C SER A 242 0.16 -21.67 14.62
N HIS A 243 -0.70 -21.80 13.62
CA HIS A 243 -1.49 -23.01 13.39
C HIS A 243 -0.60 -24.21 13.05
N LEU A 244 0.35 -24.02 12.15
CA LEU A 244 1.30 -25.10 11.76
C LEU A 244 2.17 -25.55 12.93
N LYS A 245 2.57 -24.64 13.82
CA LYS A 245 3.26 -24.98 15.07
C LYS A 245 2.38 -25.83 16.01
N LEU A 246 1.10 -25.53 16.12
CA LEU A 246 0.16 -26.28 16.96
C LEU A 246 -0.03 -27.73 16.50
N ILE A 247 0.04 -28.00 15.18
CA ILE A 247 -0.03 -29.35 14.61
C ILE A 247 1.33 -30.05 14.51
N GLY A 248 2.38 -29.49 15.16
CA GLY A 248 3.69 -30.13 15.30
C GLY A 248 4.65 -29.91 14.12
N LEU A 249 4.32 -29.05 13.18
CA LEU A 249 5.21 -28.67 12.07
C LEU A 249 6.17 -27.58 12.51
N SER A 250 7.38 -27.59 11.93
CA SER A 250 8.38 -26.57 12.22
C SER A 250 7.92 -25.18 11.71
N PRO A 251 8.19 -24.10 12.44
CA PRO A 251 7.88 -22.74 12.01
C PRO A 251 8.47 -22.38 10.63
N SER A 252 9.58 -23.02 10.24
CA SER A 252 10.21 -22.84 8.92
C SER A 252 9.31 -23.30 7.78
N VAL A 253 8.52 -24.35 7.95
CA VAL A 253 7.56 -24.81 6.93
C VAL A 253 6.46 -23.76 6.73
N GLY A 254 5.98 -23.13 7.82
CA GLY A 254 5.03 -22.04 7.73
C GLY A 254 5.58 -20.80 7.02
N ALA A 255 6.81 -20.42 7.35
CA ALA A 255 7.51 -19.33 6.69
C ALA A 255 7.72 -19.56 5.19
N LEU A 256 8.15 -20.78 4.81
CA LEU A 256 8.30 -21.17 3.40
C LEU A 256 6.97 -21.16 2.66
N GLY A 257 5.88 -21.63 3.28
CA GLY A 257 4.54 -21.59 2.70
C GLY A 257 4.06 -20.17 2.44
N LEU A 258 4.24 -19.26 3.38
CA LEU A 258 3.92 -17.84 3.21
C LEU A 258 4.78 -17.18 2.14
N SER A 259 6.08 -17.49 2.08
CA SER A 259 6.98 -16.98 1.04
C SER A 259 6.59 -17.48 -0.35
N PHE A 260 6.20 -18.74 -0.48
CA PHE A 260 5.70 -19.29 -1.73
C PHE A 260 4.37 -18.61 -2.16
N MET A 261 3.46 -18.42 -1.22
CA MET A 261 2.20 -17.71 -1.47
C MET A 261 2.43 -16.25 -1.92
N ALA A 262 3.39 -15.55 -1.29
CA ALA A 262 3.79 -14.21 -1.68
C ALA A 262 4.42 -14.19 -3.10
N PHE A 263 5.26 -15.18 -3.43
CA PHE A 263 5.85 -15.32 -4.76
C PHE A 263 4.79 -15.55 -5.85
N VAL A 264 3.86 -16.47 -5.61
CA VAL A 264 2.74 -16.71 -6.54
C VAL A 264 1.89 -15.45 -6.71
N SER A 265 1.53 -14.78 -5.61
CA SER A 265 0.78 -13.51 -5.64
C SER A 265 1.50 -12.45 -6.47
N LEU A 266 2.81 -12.34 -6.31
CA LEU A 266 3.66 -11.41 -7.06
C LEU A 266 3.63 -11.68 -8.57
N ALA A 267 3.78 -12.94 -8.97
CA ALA A 267 3.73 -13.36 -10.37
C ALA A 267 2.38 -13.03 -11.01
N PHE A 268 1.27 -13.32 -10.32
CA PHE A 268 -0.06 -13.01 -10.81
C PHE A 268 -0.37 -11.52 -10.86
N LYS A 269 0.14 -10.70 -9.91
CA LYS A 269 0.05 -9.22 -9.99
C LYS A 269 0.72 -8.68 -11.27
N GLY A 270 1.87 -9.24 -11.64
CA GLY A 270 2.56 -8.87 -12.88
C GLY A 270 1.80 -9.28 -14.16
N LEU A 271 1.17 -10.45 -14.13
CA LEU A 271 0.39 -10.96 -15.27
C LEU A 271 -0.97 -10.26 -15.42
N ALA A 272 -1.54 -9.72 -14.33
CA ALA A 272 -2.85 -9.08 -14.33
C ALA A 272 -2.93 -7.91 -15.33
N GLY A 273 -1.89 -7.08 -15.43
CA GLY A 273 -1.85 -5.97 -16.37
C GLY A 273 -2.03 -6.39 -17.83
N PRO A 274 -1.15 -7.25 -18.38
CA PRO A 274 -1.30 -7.80 -19.73
C PRO A 274 -2.61 -8.57 -19.98
N LEU A 275 -3.11 -9.27 -18.96
CA LEU A 275 -4.39 -10.00 -19.07
C LEU A 275 -5.59 -9.03 -19.18
N CYS A 276 -5.58 -7.93 -18.44
CA CYS A 276 -6.61 -6.89 -18.53
C CYS A 276 -6.64 -6.17 -19.89
N GLU A 277 -5.52 -6.16 -20.62
CA GLU A 277 -5.46 -5.63 -22.00
C GLU A 277 -6.12 -6.59 -23.01
N ARG A 278 -6.15 -7.91 -22.72
CA ARG A 278 -6.66 -8.94 -23.66
C ARG A 278 -8.07 -9.42 -23.32
N PHE A 279 -8.41 -9.45 -22.05
CA PHE A 279 -9.68 -9.97 -21.54
C PHE A 279 -10.47 -8.89 -20.82
N SER A 280 -11.78 -8.98 -20.81
CA SER A 280 -12.59 -8.01 -20.06
C SER A 280 -12.36 -8.15 -18.55
N SER A 281 -12.21 -7.03 -17.87
CA SER A 281 -11.95 -6.97 -16.42
C SER A 281 -13.03 -7.70 -15.61
N LYS A 282 -14.27 -7.77 -16.10
CA LYS A 282 -15.38 -8.49 -15.45
C LYS A 282 -15.13 -9.99 -15.37
N HIS A 283 -14.68 -10.61 -16.47
CA HIS A 283 -14.37 -12.04 -16.50
C HIS A 283 -13.16 -12.38 -15.64
N LEU A 284 -12.11 -11.54 -15.70
CA LEU A 284 -10.93 -11.75 -14.86
C LEU A 284 -11.25 -11.65 -13.37
N LEU A 285 -12.10 -10.71 -12.98
CA LEU A 285 -12.57 -10.60 -11.59
C LEU A 285 -13.36 -11.83 -11.16
N ALA A 286 -14.30 -12.30 -12.02
CA ALA A 286 -15.10 -13.50 -11.72
C ALA A 286 -14.24 -14.75 -11.56
N VAL A 287 -13.26 -14.95 -12.47
CA VAL A 287 -12.31 -16.07 -12.38
C VAL A 287 -11.44 -15.98 -11.14
N SER A 288 -10.92 -14.78 -10.82
CA SER A 288 -10.13 -14.56 -9.61
C SER A 288 -10.91 -14.90 -8.34
N MET A 289 -12.16 -14.47 -8.26
CA MET A 289 -13.02 -14.78 -7.11
C MET A 289 -13.36 -16.28 -7.01
N ALA A 290 -13.62 -16.94 -8.15
CA ALA A 290 -13.89 -18.37 -8.19
C ALA A 290 -12.68 -19.23 -7.81
N LEU A 291 -11.45 -18.78 -8.09
CA LEU A 291 -10.22 -19.47 -7.70
C LEU A 291 -9.87 -19.31 -6.21
N GLN A 292 -10.50 -18.37 -5.52
CA GLN A 292 -10.27 -18.10 -4.10
C GLN A 292 -11.35 -18.72 -3.19
N ALA A 293 -12.47 -19.16 -3.76
CA ALA A 293 -13.54 -19.84 -3.06
C ALA A 293 -13.25 -21.35 -2.91
#